data_2ba503d3fdc98a90cc125705c6d371ff
#
_entry.id   2ba503d3fdc98a90cc125705c6d371ff
#
_cell.length_a   1.000
_cell.length_b   1.000
_cell.length_c   1.000
_cell.angle_alpha   90.00
_cell.angle_beta   90.00
_cell.angle_gamma   90.00
#
_symmetry.space_group_name_H-M   'P 1'
#
loop_
_entity.id
_entity.type
_entity.pdbx_description
1 polymer ?
#
loop_
_entity_poly.entity_id
_entity_poly.type
_entity_poly.pdbx_seq_one_letter_code
_entity_poly.pdbx_strand_id
1 'polypeptide(L)'
;MKRIIACLIFCFIAAILPSTVSAQTGGTAPPAKTSTTHHAAAAQTDPALLHPATLKAVAPAQYEVTFKTTAGDFVVSVTRAWAPLGADRFYNLVKHGFFTDASFFRVVPGFVVQFGLNPNPKVNEAWEKAAIKDDPVTQSNHTGFLTFATAGANTRTTQLFISLGENARLDSMGFAAFGQVTTGMDVVQKIFSGYGESPDQAQITSAGKPYLDKNFPKLDHIVSAIVTSPAPAPPIHHTVPTHKAPPASTPQ
;
A
#
# COMPACT_ATOMS: atom_id res chain seq x y z
N MET A 1 5.75 -6.59 33.79
CA MET A 1 4.39 -6.03 33.62
C MET A 1 4.06 -6.12 32.12
N LYS A 2 3.24 -7.09 31.74
CA LYS A 2 2.84 -7.33 30.35
C LYS A 2 1.74 -6.33 29.99
N ARG A 3 2.02 -5.38 29.08
CA ARG A 3 1.00 -4.50 28.51
C ARG A 3 0.35 -5.23 27.33
N ILE A 4 -0.88 -5.66 27.53
CA ILE A 4 -1.76 -6.22 26.50
C ILE A 4 -2.28 -5.03 25.71
N ILE A 5 -1.91 -4.95 24.41
CA ILE A 5 -2.49 -3.98 23.48
C ILE A 5 -3.83 -4.56 23.04
N ALA A 6 -4.91 -3.97 23.55
CA ALA A 6 -6.28 -4.32 23.17
C ALA A 6 -6.57 -3.81 21.76
N CYS A 7 -6.66 -4.73 20.80
CA CYS A 7 -7.24 -4.49 19.49
C CYS A 7 -8.76 -4.43 19.66
N LEU A 8 -9.38 -3.27 19.39
CA LEU A 8 -10.84 -3.12 19.40
C LEU A 8 -11.45 -3.94 18.27
N ILE A 9 -11.94 -5.11 18.62
CA ILE A 9 -12.74 -6.00 17.77
C ILE A 9 -14.20 -5.60 17.93
N PHE A 10 -14.80 -5.08 16.86
CA PHE A 10 -16.27 -4.99 16.78
C PHE A 10 -16.78 -6.36 16.31
N CYS A 11 -17.30 -7.15 17.26
CA CYS A 11 -18.03 -8.39 16.97
C CYS A 11 -19.44 -8.05 16.50
N PHE A 12 -19.78 -8.39 15.25
CA PHE A 12 -21.16 -8.58 14.84
C PHE A 12 -21.48 -10.07 14.87
N ILE A 13 -22.46 -10.44 15.69
CA ILE A 13 -23.00 -11.78 15.85
C ILE A 13 -23.89 -12.05 14.63
N ALA A 14 -23.57 -13.05 13.83
CA ALA A 14 -24.45 -13.60 12.80
C ALA A 14 -24.91 -15.01 13.19
N ALA A 15 -26.22 -15.20 13.19
CA ALA A 15 -26.92 -16.42 13.60
C ALA A 15 -26.64 -17.60 12.64
N ILE A 16 -26.45 -18.76 13.24
CA ILE A 16 -26.26 -20.06 12.58
C ILE A 16 -27.63 -20.68 12.28
N LEU A 17 -27.88 -21.05 11.03
CA LEU A 17 -28.93 -22.00 10.65
C LEU A 17 -28.29 -23.26 10.02
N PRO A 18 -28.70 -24.47 10.39
CA PRO A 18 -28.16 -25.69 9.81
C PRO A 18 -28.87 -26.06 8.52
N SER A 19 -28.13 -26.38 7.48
CA SER A 19 -28.65 -26.99 6.25
C SER A 19 -28.10 -28.40 6.06
N THR A 20 -29.01 -29.29 5.77
CA THR A 20 -28.94 -30.73 5.65
C THR A 20 -28.06 -31.22 4.49
N VAL A 21 -27.36 -32.31 4.75
CA VAL A 21 -26.57 -33.12 3.81
C VAL A 21 -27.50 -33.88 2.87
N SER A 22 -27.22 -33.85 1.57
CA SER A 22 -27.67 -34.84 0.58
C SER A 22 -26.45 -35.40 -0.15
N ALA A 23 -26.26 -36.71 0.00
CA ALA A 23 -25.27 -37.47 -0.75
C ALA A 23 -25.77 -37.74 -2.16
N GLN A 24 -24.94 -37.55 -3.18
CA GLN A 24 -25.11 -38.14 -4.50
C GLN A 24 -23.81 -38.76 -5.02
N THR A 25 -23.96 -39.97 -5.51
CA THR A 25 -22.97 -40.93 -5.99
C THR A 25 -22.52 -40.65 -7.41
N GLY A 26 -21.24 -40.93 -7.69
CA GLY A 26 -20.76 -41.54 -8.93
C GLY A 26 -20.65 -40.67 -10.17
N GLY A 27 -19.42 -40.27 -10.51
CA GLY A 27 -19.07 -39.73 -11.83
C GLY A 27 -17.58 -39.82 -12.05
N THR A 28 -17.17 -40.66 -13.01
CA THR A 28 -15.80 -40.95 -13.46
C THR A 28 -15.07 -39.68 -13.89
N ALA A 29 -13.91 -39.37 -13.29
CA ALA A 29 -13.06 -38.25 -13.60
C ALA A 29 -12.28 -38.43 -14.91
N PRO A 30 -12.17 -37.41 -15.78
CA PRO A 30 -11.20 -37.38 -16.89
C PRO A 30 -9.78 -37.11 -16.35
N PRO A 31 -8.72 -37.49 -17.10
CA PRO A 31 -7.34 -37.43 -16.62
C PRO A 31 -6.88 -35.98 -16.38
N ALA A 32 -6.30 -35.78 -15.23
CA ALA A 32 -5.72 -34.49 -14.79
C ALA A 32 -4.62 -34.04 -15.76
N LYS A 33 -4.79 -32.86 -16.36
CA LYS A 33 -3.71 -32.13 -17.01
C LYS A 33 -2.70 -31.73 -15.94
N THR A 34 -1.49 -32.24 -16.07
CA THR A 34 -0.35 -31.86 -15.22
C THR A 34 -0.09 -30.37 -15.38
N SER A 35 -0.58 -29.58 -14.44
CA SER A 35 -0.20 -28.17 -14.33
C SER A 35 1.24 -28.14 -13.83
N THR A 36 2.17 -27.79 -14.71
CA THR A 36 3.54 -27.47 -14.32
C THR A 36 3.50 -26.24 -13.46
N THR A 37 3.51 -26.42 -12.15
CA THR A 37 3.67 -25.33 -11.19
C THR A 37 5.08 -24.80 -11.35
N HIS A 38 5.23 -23.69 -12.07
CA HIS A 38 6.43 -22.87 -11.97
C HIS A 38 6.48 -22.33 -10.54
N HIS A 39 7.21 -23.02 -9.67
CA HIS A 39 7.71 -22.43 -8.43
C HIS A 39 8.65 -21.28 -8.88
N ALA A 40 8.12 -20.06 -8.87
CA ALA A 40 8.96 -18.88 -8.89
C ALA A 40 9.91 -19.02 -7.69
N ALA A 41 11.22 -19.03 -7.95
CA ALA A 41 12.23 -19.04 -6.90
C ALA A 41 11.87 -17.91 -5.92
N ALA A 42 11.70 -18.23 -4.65
CA ALA A 42 11.39 -17.26 -3.62
C ALA A 42 12.44 -16.14 -3.71
N ALA A 43 12.00 -14.94 -4.07
CA ALA A 43 12.89 -13.79 -4.18
C ALA A 43 13.62 -13.65 -2.84
N GLN A 44 14.95 -13.67 -2.87
CA GLN A 44 15.74 -13.56 -1.65
C GLN A 44 15.44 -12.22 -1.00
N THR A 45 15.00 -12.26 0.26
CA THR A 45 14.75 -11.07 1.07
C THR A 45 16.06 -10.29 1.21
N ASP A 46 16.07 -8.99 0.87
CA ASP A 46 17.22 -8.13 1.11
C ASP A 46 17.57 -8.15 2.62
N PRO A 47 18.79 -8.57 3.01
CA PRO A 47 19.18 -8.62 4.43
C PRO A 47 19.08 -7.27 5.14
N ALA A 48 19.17 -6.15 4.42
CA ALA A 48 19.01 -4.82 4.98
C ALA A 48 17.63 -4.59 5.59
N LEU A 49 16.59 -5.32 5.13
CA LEU A 49 15.25 -5.27 5.70
C LEU A 49 15.17 -5.80 7.14
N LEU A 50 16.14 -6.55 7.60
CA LEU A 50 16.25 -6.98 9.01
C LEU A 50 16.83 -5.89 9.93
N HIS A 51 17.31 -4.79 9.34
CA HIS A 51 17.99 -3.70 10.05
C HIS A 51 17.36 -2.32 9.73
N PRO A 52 16.07 -2.06 10.08
CA PRO A 52 15.35 -0.83 9.70
C PRO A 52 16.10 0.46 10.02
N ALA A 53 16.87 0.48 11.12
CA ALA A 53 17.61 1.65 11.56
C ALA A 53 18.73 2.09 10.59
N THR A 54 19.15 1.23 9.66
CA THR A 54 20.15 1.53 8.62
C THR A 54 19.57 2.17 7.38
N LEU A 55 18.26 2.02 7.14
CA LEU A 55 17.56 2.47 5.96
C LEU A 55 17.06 3.91 6.13
N LYS A 56 17.97 4.88 5.88
CA LYS A 56 17.76 6.31 6.15
C LYS A 56 17.91 7.19 4.92
N ALA A 57 17.77 6.63 3.71
CA ALA A 57 17.85 7.43 2.50
C ALA A 57 16.68 8.45 2.48
N VAL A 58 17.02 9.71 2.16
CA VAL A 58 16.06 10.76 1.90
C VAL A 58 15.52 10.58 0.50
N ALA A 59 14.20 10.59 0.36
CA ALA A 59 13.55 10.47 -0.94
C ALA A 59 13.77 11.74 -1.80
N PRO A 60 13.73 11.61 -3.15
CA PRO A 60 13.61 12.75 -4.04
C PRO A 60 12.38 13.60 -3.70
N ALA A 61 12.38 14.87 -4.09
CA ALA A 61 11.24 15.78 -3.89
C ALA A 61 9.94 15.21 -4.53
N GLN A 62 10.10 14.58 -5.69
CA GLN A 62 9.06 13.83 -6.39
C GLN A 62 9.67 12.55 -6.98
N TYR A 63 8.93 11.47 -6.95
CA TYR A 63 9.30 10.21 -7.58
C TYR A 63 8.06 9.36 -7.85
N GLU A 64 8.20 8.42 -8.76
CA GLU A 64 7.15 7.46 -9.07
C GLU A 64 7.56 6.05 -8.62
N VAL A 65 6.56 5.27 -8.27
CA VAL A 65 6.70 3.85 -7.99
C VAL A 65 5.74 3.07 -8.88
N THR A 66 6.31 2.22 -9.73
CA THR A 66 5.52 1.26 -10.51
C THR A 66 5.32 -0.01 -9.70
N PHE A 67 4.07 -0.34 -9.45
CA PHE A 67 3.65 -1.60 -8.86
C PHE A 67 3.23 -2.57 -9.95
N LYS A 68 3.88 -3.72 -10.03
CA LYS A 68 3.40 -4.88 -10.78
C LYS A 68 2.68 -5.80 -9.82
N THR A 69 1.43 -6.14 -10.11
CA THR A 69 0.60 -6.96 -9.23
C THR A 69 -0.09 -8.09 -10.00
N THR A 70 -0.68 -9.02 -9.28
CA THR A 70 -1.50 -10.09 -9.90
C THR A 70 -2.81 -9.57 -10.50
N ALA A 71 -3.29 -8.40 -10.05
CA ALA A 71 -4.47 -7.73 -10.60
C ALA A 71 -4.16 -6.85 -11.83
N GLY A 72 -2.86 -6.58 -12.12
CA GLY A 72 -2.36 -5.68 -13.14
C GLY A 72 -1.37 -4.67 -12.58
N ASP A 73 -0.92 -3.74 -13.42
CA ASP A 73 0.08 -2.74 -13.05
C ASP A 73 -0.57 -1.40 -12.73
N PHE A 74 -0.01 -0.67 -11.75
CA PHE A 74 -0.39 0.72 -11.47
C PHE A 74 0.83 1.55 -11.04
N VAL A 75 0.72 2.87 -11.16
CA VAL A 75 1.80 3.82 -10.83
C VAL A 75 1.32 4.77 -9.74
N VAL A 76 2.16 4.96 -8.74
CA VAL A 76 1.97 5.95 -7.67
C VAL A 76 3.00 7.06 -7.82
N SER A 77 2.55 8.31 -7.95
CA SER A 77 3.41 9.48 -7.82
C SER A 77 3.47 9.92 -6.36
N VAL A 78 4.67 10.14 -5.85
CA VAL A 78 4.94 10.57 -4.47
C VAL A 78 5.47 12.01 -4.48
N THR A 79 4.88 12.86 -3.64
CA THR A 79 5.35 14.22 -3.39
C THR A 79 5.85 14.30 -1.95
N ARG A 80 7.18 14.30 -1.76
CA ARG A 80 7.82 14.26 -0.45
C ARG A 80 7.34 15.37 0.48
N ALA A 81 7.10 16.59 -0.06
CA ALA A 81 6.66 17.73 0.73
C ALA A 81 5.28 17.55 1.41
N TRP A 82 4.45 16.61 0.94
CA TRP A 82 3.14 16.37 1.53
C TRP A 82 3.23 15.68 2.89
N ALA A 83 4.13 14.69 3.04
CA ALA A 83 4.39 14.03 4.31
C ALA A 83 5.82 13.43 4.26
N PRO A 84 6.86 14.22 4.60
CA PRO A 84 8.26 13.88 4.33
C PRO A 84 8.74 12.62 5.05
N LEU A 85 8.34 12.37 6.29
CA LEU A 85 8.75 11.17 7.02
C LEU A 85 8.13 9.90 6.41
N GLY A 86 6.86 9.98 6.02
CA GLY A 86 6.17 8.89 5.32
C GLY A 86 6.80 8.62 3.94
N ALA A 87 7.05 9.67 3.14
CA ALA A 87 7.65 9.54 1.82
C ALA A 87 9.06 8.93 1.88
N ASP A 88 9.91 9.35 2.83
CA ASP A 88 11.25 8.78 3.05
C ASP A 88 11.17 7.32 3.48
N ARG A 89 10.24 6.97 4.39
CA ARG A 89 10.00 5.59 4.81
C ARG A 89 9.59 4.73 3.61
N PHE A 90 8.60 5.15 2.85
CA PHE A 90 8.11 4.42 1.68
C PHE A 90 9.21 4.21 0.62
N TYR A 91 10.01 5.26 0.33
CA TYR A 91 11.15 5.20 -0.58
C TYR A 91 12.15 4.10 -0.19
N ASN A 92 12.54 4.03 1.09
CA ASN A 92 13.45 3.01 1.60
C ASN A 92 12.83 1.61 1.49
N LEU A 93 11.55 1.44 1.85
CA LEU A 93 10.86 0.15 1.72
C LEU A 93 10.84 -0.35 0.27
N VAL A 94 10.51 0.53 -0.69
CA VAL A 94 10.50 0.17 -2.12
C VAL A 94 11.89 -0.17 -2.62
N LYS A 95 12.91 0.63 -2.31
CA LYS A 95 14.30 0.40 -2.75
C LYS A 95 14.87 -0.96 -2.33
N HIS A 96 14.44 -1.47 -1.19
CA HIS A 96 14.89 -2.73 -0.63
C HIS A 96 13.92 -3.89 -0.88
N GLY A 97 12.93 -3.70 -1.78
CA GLY A 97 12.01 -4.75 -2.20
C GLY A 97 11.07 -5.24 -1.10
N PHE A 98 10.80 -4.42 -0.06
CA PHE A 98 9.95 -4.80 1.07
C PHE A 98 8.58 -5.33 0.64
N PHE A 99 8.00 -4.75 -0.43
CA PHE A 99 6.66 -5.09 -0.89
C PHE A 99 6.60 -6.30 -1.82
N THR A 100 7.73 -6.88 -2.23
CA THR A 100 7.74 -8.06 -3.09
C THR A 100 6.96 -9.21 -2.41
N ASP A 101 6.00 -9.76 -3.14
CA ASP A 101 5.09 -10.83 -2.69
C ASP A 101 4.18 -10.46 -1.50
N ALA A 102 4.09 -9.17 -1.15
CA ALA A 102 3.17 -8.66 -0.13
C ALA A 102 1.73 -8.64 -0.65
N SER A 103 0.79 -9.20 0.12
CA SER A 103 -0.62 -9.30 -0.25
C SER A 103 -1.41 -8.03 0.09
N PHE A 104 -2.46 -7.77 -0.70
CA PHE A 104 -3.50 -6.81 -0.36
C PHE A 104 -4.48 -7.49 0.60
N PHE A 105 -4.14 -7.49 1.88
CA PHE A 105 -4.80 -8.34 2.88
C PHE A 105 -6.14 -7.80 3.40
N ARG A 106 -6.45 -6.52 3.13
CA ARG A 106 -7.71 -5.90 3.52
C ARG A 106 -8.21 -5.01 2.40
N VAL A 107 -9.35 -5.37 1.82
CA VAL A 107 -9.97 -4.60 0.72
C VAL A 107 -11.42 -4.35 1.05
N VAL A 108 -11.76 -3.07 1.28
CA VAL A 108 -13.11 -2.62 1.60
C VAL A 108 -13.56 -1.70 0.46
N PRO A 109 -14.45 -2.18 -0.44
CA PRO A 109 -14.93 -1.40 -1.57
C PRO A 109 -15.48 -0.04 -1.16
N GLY A 110 -15.13 1.01 -1.90
CA GLY A 110 -15.51 2.39 -1.60
C GLY A 110 -14.79 3.02 -0.40
N PHE A 111 -13.92 2.25 0.28
CA PHE A 111 -13.13 2.76 1.40
C PHE A 111 -11.63 2.65 1.10
N VAL A 112 -10.99 1.50 1.30
CA VAL A 112 -9.53 1.35 1.15
C VAL A 112 -9.12 -0.02 0.61
N VAL A 113 -7.91 -0.05 0.00
CA VAL A 113 -7.08 -1.24 -0.22
C VAL A 113 -5.86 -1.11 0.67
N GLN A 114 -5.66 -2.04 1.61
CA GLN A 114 -4.56 -2.02 2.59
C GLN A 114 -3.57 -3.15 2.35
N PHE A 115 -2.28 -2.83 2.47
CA PHE A 115 -1.14 -3.73 2.28
C PHE A 115 0.06 -3.29 3.14
N GLY A 116 1.21 -3.96 3.00
CA GLY A 116 2.44 -3.52 3.67
C GLY A 116 2.81 -4.34 4.89
N LEU A 117 2.34 -5.58 4.95
CA LEU A 117 2.94 -6.64 5.77
C LEU A 117 3.80 -7.52 4.86
N ASN A 118 5.06 -7.73 5.25
CA ASN A 118 6.02 -8.49 4.45
C ASN A 118 5.68 -10.00 4.49
N PRO A 119 5.87 -10.75 3.39
CA PRO A 119 5.66 -12.20 3.38
C PRO A 119 6.54 -12.96 4.37
N ASN A 120 7.69 -12.39 4.76
CA ASN A 120 8.63 -12.96 5.72
C ASN A 120 8.37 -12.43 7.15
N PRO A 121 7.96 -13.28 8.11
CA PRO A 121 7.67 -12.87 9.48
C PRO A 121 8.84 -12.20 10.21
N LYS A 122 10.08 -12.60 9.92
CA LYS A 122 11.28 -12.00 10.54
C LYS A 122 11.44 -10.53 10.14
N VAL A 123 11.05 -10.18 8.90
CA VAL A 123 11.04 -8.79 8.46
C VAL A 123 9.96 -8.03 9.21
N ASN A 124 8.74 -8.56 9.32
CA ASN A 124 7.66 -7.91 10.08
C ASN A 124 8.08 -7.64 11.53
N GLU A 125 8.69 -8.63 12.22
CA GLU A 125 9.20 -8.49 13.59
C GLU A 125 10.24 -7.35 13.71
N ALA A 126 11.18 -7.25 12.74
CA ALA A 126 12.18 -6.19 12.73
C ALA A 126 11.55 -4.80 12.57
N TRP A 127 10.49 -4.67 11.76
CA TRP A 127 9.82 -3.39 11.48
C TRP A 127 8.76 -3.01 12.49
N GLU A 128 8.26 -3.92 13.31
CA GLU A 128 7.23 -3.66 14.31
C GLU A 128 7.63 -2.56 15.31
N LYS A 129 8.93 -2.48 15.63
CA LYS A 129 9.50 -1.46 16.54
C LYS A 129 10.05 -0.22 15.82
N ALA A 130 9.96 -0.17 14.51
CA ALA A 130 10.54 0.89 13.69
C ALA A 130 9.51 1.98 13.34
N ALA A 131 8.69 2.39 14.31
CA ALA A 131 7.70 3.45 14.11
C ALA A 131 8.37 4.79 13.76
N ILE A 132 7.68 5.59 12.93
CA ILE A 132 8.03 6.99 12.63
C ILE A 132 7.03 7.93 13.28
N LYS A 133 7.49 9.16 13.54
CA LYS A 133 6.62 10.26 13.99
C LYS A 133 5.59 10.60 12.92
N ASP A 134 4.47 11.16 13.36
CA ASP A 134 3.45 11.60 12.42
C ASP A 134 3.91 12.83 11.65
N ASP A 135 3.57 12.85 10.36
CA ASP A 135 3.63 14.05 9.53
C ASP A 135 2.33 14.85 9.71
N PRO A 136 2.37 16.18 9.54
CA PRO A 136 1.14 16.95 9.46
C PRO A 136 0.31 16.56 8.23
N VAL A 137 -1.01 16.57 8.36
CA VAL A 137 -1.92 16.36 7.24
C VAL A 137 -1.96 17.62 6.38
N THR A 138 -1.42 17.53 5.17
CA THR A 138 -1.39 18.64 4.20
C THR A 138 -2.25 18.36 2.97
N GLN A 139 -2.64 17.11 2.76
CA GLN A 139 -3.49 16.66 1.66
C GLN A 139 -4.66 15.86 2.20
N SER A 140 -5.83 16.02 1.61
CA SER A 140 -7.00 15.20 1.94
C SER A 140 -6.88 13.80 1.32
N ASN A 141 -7.49 12.82 1.98
CA ASN A 141 -7.49 11.42 1.54
C ASN A 141 -8.57 11.18 0.45
N HIS A 142 -8.37 11.76 -0.72
CA HIS A 142 -9.22 11.54 -1.90
C HIS A 142 -9.00 10.15 -2.50
N THR A 143 -9.91 9.75 -3.40
CA THR A 143 -9.77 8.50 -4.18
C THR A 143 -8.40 8.43 -4.86
N GLY A 144 -7.70 7.30 -4.71
CA GLY A 144 -6.37 7.05 -5.26
C GLY A 144 -5.20 7.54 -4.38
N PHE A 145 -5.45 8.27 -3.28
CA PHE A 145 -4.37 8.74 -2.41
C PHE A 145 -3.78 7.61 -1.58
N LEU A 146 -2.43 7.65 -1.45
CA LEU A 146 -1.63 6.67 -0.69
C LEU A 146 -1.23 7.25 0.66
N THR A 147 -1.52 6.50 1.73
CA THR A 147 -1.35 6.94 3.11
C THR A 147 -0.87 5.79 3.99
N PHE A 148 -0.08 6.09 5.04
CA PHE A 148 0.26 5.09 6.05
C PHE A 148 -0.92 4.78 6.97
N ALA A 149 -1.17 3.50 7.23
CA ALA A 149 -2.02 3.06 8.32
C ALA A 149 -1.34 3.33 9.68
N THR A 150 -2.14 3.57 10.71
CA THR A 150 -1.69 3.85 12.07
C THR A 150 -2.62 3.20 13.10
N ALA A 151 -2.08 2.82 14.25
CA ALA A 151 -2.81 2.36 15.43
C ALA A 151 -2.89 3.44 16.52
N GLY A 152 -2.68 4.70 16.14
CA GLY A 152 -2.63 5.87 17.02
C GLY A 152 -1.42 6.75 16.72
N ALA A 153 -1.21 7.78 17.51
CA ALA A 153 -0.16 8.77 17.29
C ALA A 153 1.24 8.13 17.29
N ASN A 154 2.05 8.45 16.27
CA ASN A 154 3.45 8.01 16.11
C ASN A 154 3.62 6.48 16.06
N THR A 155 2.67 5.76 15.46
CA THR A 155 2.72 4.29 15.34
C THR A 155 2.85 3.80 13.90
N ARG A 156 3.05 4.68 12.93
CA ARG A 156 3.24 4.32 11.52
C ARG A 156 4.52 3.50 11.34
N THR A 157 4.44 2.31 10.74
CA THR A 157 5.59 1.45 10.47
C THR A 157 5.76 1.17 8.98
N THR A 158 5.02 0.19 8.43
CA THR A 158 5.15 -0.27 7.04
C THR A 158 3.82 -0.42 6.32
N GLN A 159 2.69 -0.48 7.06
CA GLN A 159 1.39 -0.69 6.46
C GLN A 159 0.88 0.58 5.79
N LEU A 160 0.29 0.41 4.62
CA LEU A 160 -0.20 1.44 3.73
C LEU A 160 -1.61 1.13 3.27
N PHE A 161 -2.33 2.17 2.89
CA PHE A 161 -3.58 2.00 2.14
C PHE A 161 -3.69 2.99 0.98
N ILE A 162 -4.43 2.57 -0.06
CA ILE A 162 -4.89 3.43 -1.14
C ILE A 162 -6.39 3.66 -0.91
N SER A 163 -6.83 4.90 -0.93
CA SER A 163 -8.24 5.27 -0.83
C SER A 163 -9.01 4.83 -2.08
N LEU A 164 -10.10 4.08 -1.90
CA LEU A 164 -11.04 3.67 -2.97
C LEU A 164 -12.25 4.60 -3.10
N GLY A 165 -12.36 5.58 -2.21
CA GLY A 165 -13.42 6.60 -2.18
C GLY A 165 -12.93 7.87 -1.51
N GLU A 166 -13.84 8.83 -1.33
CA GLU A 166 -13.56 10.09 -0.65
C GLU A 166 -13.52 9.88 0.86
N ASN A 167 -12.31 9.92 1.42
CA ASN A 167 -12.04 9.59 2.81
C ASN A 167 -11.59 10.81 3.63
N ALA A 168 -12.09 12.02 3.33
CA ALA A 168 -11.72 13.27 4.01
C ALA A 168 -11.86 13.19 5.56
N ARG A 169 -12.72 12.33 6.09
CA ARG A 169 -12.83 12.07 7.52
C ARG A 169 -11.53 11.59 8.17
N LEU A 170 -10.64 10.96 7.40
CA LEU A 170 -9.34 10.47 7.88
C LEU A 170 -8.36 11.62 8.14
N ASP A 171 -8.57 12.78 7.55
CA ASP A 171 -7.67 13.93 7.67
C ASP A 171 -7.63 14.43 9.12
N SER A 172 -8.80 14.56 9.76
CA SER A 172 -8.92 14.95 11.17
C SER A 172 -8.39 13.89 12.14
N MET A 173 -8.19 12.65 11.67
CA MET A 173 -7.62 11.55 12.45
C MET A 173 -6.10 11.44 12.29
N GLY A 174 -5.45 12.34 11.54
CA GLY A 174 -4.00 12.39 11.38
C GLY A 174 -3.43 11.51 10.27
N PHE A 175 -4.24 11.03 9.33
CA PHE A 175 -3.78 10.24 8.20
C PHE A 175 -3.20 11.14 7.11
N ALA A 176 -1.89 11.37 7.15
CA ALA A 176 -1.16 12.23 6.21
C ALA A 176 -0.84 11.48 4.91
N ALA A 177 -1.55 11.81 3.83
CA ALA A 177 -1.28 11.29 2.50
C ALA A 177 0.03 11.87 1.93
N PHE A 178 0.81 11.04 1.20
CA PHE A 178 2.11 11.42 0.64
C PHE A 178 2.26 11.11 -0.85
N GLY A 179 1.30 10.43 -1.45
CA GLY A 179 1.29 10.08 -2.87
C GLY A 179 -0.11 9.80 -3.37
N GLN A 180 -0.22 9.60 -4.68
CA GLN A 180 -1.47 9.25 -5.34
C GLN A 180 -1.23 8.32 -6.53
N VAL A 181 -2.21 7.49 -6.85
CA VAL A 181 -2.23 6.67 -8.07
C VAL A 181 -2.46 7.59 -9.27
N THR A 182 -1.51 7.61 -10.19
CA THR A 182 -1.56 8.42 -11.42
C THR A 182 -1.94 7.59 -12.65
N THR A 183 -1.70 6.29 -12.60
CA THR A 183 -2.04 5.34 -13.67
C THR A 183 -2.53 4.04 -13.06
N GLY A 184 -3.55 3.41 -13.66
CA GLY A 184 -4.03 2.10 -13.24
C GLY A 184 -4.97 2.13 -12.02
N MET A 185 -5.69 3.22 -11.75
CA MET A 185 -6.69 3.26 -10.68
C MET A 185 -7.80 2.22 -10.87
N ASP A 186 -8.14 1.91 -12.12
CA ASP A 186 -9.08 0.82 -12.47
C ASP A 186 -8.54 -0.57 -12.08
N VAL A 187 -7.21 -0.77 -12.11
CA VAL A 187 -6.55 -1.98 -11.59
C VAL A 187 -6.69 -2.04 -10.07
N VAL A 188 -6.40 -0.93 -9.36
CA VAL A 188 -6.53 -0.85 -7.91
C VAL A 188 -7.97 -1.16 -7.45
N GLN A 189 -8.98 -0.67 -8.18
CA GLN A 189 -10.38 -0.94 -7.91
C GLN A 189 -10.80 -2.40 -8.16
N LYS A 190 -10.07 -3.14 -8.99
CA LYS A 190 -10.32 -4.57 -9.31
C LYS A 190 -9.60 -5.54 -8.37
N ILE A 191 -8.72 -5.07 -7.49
CA ILE A 191 -8.05 -5.92 -6.50
C ILE A 191 -9.11 -6.72 -5.72
N PHE A 192 -8.86 -8.01 -5.58
CA PHE A 192 -9.83 -8.95 -5.02
C PHE A 192 -10.28 -8.55 -3.61
N SER A 193 -11.57 -8.29 -3.46
CA SER A 193 -12.20 -7.82 -2.21
C SER A 193 -13.03 -8.88 -1.48
N GLY A 194 -13.10 -10.11 -2.00
CA GLY A 194 -14.02 -11.12 -1.50
C GLY A 194 -13.75 -11.60 -0.07
N TYR A 195 -12.60 -11.30 0.50
CA TYR A 195 -12.28 -11.59 1.90
C TYR A 195 -12.47 -10.38 2.83
N GLY A 196 -12.66 -9.16 2.29
CA GLY A 196 -12.90 -7.96 3.07
C GLY A 196 -11.81 -7.71 4.12
N GLU A 197 -12.19 -7.82 5.39
CA GLU A 197 -11.34 -7.62 6.57
C GLU A 197 -11.03 -8.94 7.31
N SER A 198 -11.35 -10.10 6.72
CA SER A 198 -11.19 -11.41 7.36
C SER A 198 -9.72 -11.85 7.61
N PRO A 199 -8.70 -11.47 6.79
CA PRO A 199 -7.32 -11.82 7.09
C PRO A 199 -6.85 -11.17 8.40
N ASP A 200 -6.44 -11.99 9.36
CA ASP A 200 -5.95 -11.55 10.67
C ASP A 200 -4.52 -10.99 10.54
N GLN A 201 -4.34 -9.71 10.83
CA GLN A 201 -3.06 -9.02 10.68
C GLN A 201 -1.99 -9.53 11.66
N ALA A 202 -2.37 -9.99 12.86
CA ALA A 202 -1.42 -10.58 13.80
C ALA A 202 -0.91 -11.93 13.29
N GLN A 203 -1.76 -12.73 12.66
CA GLN A 203 -1.36 -13.98 11.99
C GLN A 203 -0.49 -13.70 10.76
N ILE A 204 -0.78 -12.65 9.98
CA ILE A 204 0.08 -12.25 8.86
C ILE A 204 1.46 -11.83 9.38
N THR A 205 1.51 -11.05 10.45
CA THR A 205 2.77 -10.59 11.04
C THR A 205 3.62 -11.77 11.55
N SER A 206 3.01 -12.75 12.22
CA SER A 206 3.73 -13.84 12.89
C SER A 206 3.98 -15.06 12.00
N ALA A 207 3.11 -15.36 11.04
CA ALA A 207 3.19 -16.54 10.17
C ALA A 207 3.46 -16.20 8.69
N GLY A 208 3.30 -14.94 8.28
CA GLY A 208 3.61 -14.43 6.95
C GLY A 208 2.74 -15.02 5.84
N LYS A 209 3.35 -15.10 4.64
CA LYS A 209 2.67 -15.60 3.44
C LYS A 209 2.07 -17.00 3.58
N PRO A 210 2.69 -18.00 4.23
CA PRO A 210 2.09 -19.32 4.41
C PRO A 210 0.69 -19.30 5.05
N TYR A 211 0.43 -18.39 5.98
CA TYR A 211 -0.89 -18.21 6.55
C TYR A 211 -1.91 -17.73 5.50
N LEU A 212 -1.53 -16.75 4.69
CA LEU A 212 -2.39 -16.20 3.65
C LEU A 212 -2.66 -17.21 2.53
N ASP A 213 -1.63 -17.88 2.03
CA ASP A 213 -1.76 -18.88 0.95
C ASP A 213 -2.69 -20.02 1.33
N LYS A 214 -2.63 -20.44 2.59
CA LYS A 214 -3.49 -21.52 3.11
C LYS A 214 -4.94 -21.10 3.29
N ASN A 215 -5.19 -19.91 3.84
CA ASN A 215 -6.52 -19.50 4.29
C ASN A 215 -7.21 -18.52 3.34
N PHE A 216 -6.44 -17.79 2.52
CA PHE A 216 -6.91 -16.71 1.65
C PHE A 216 -6.25 -16.76 0.24
N PRO A 217 -6.32 -17.91 -0.47
CA PRO A 217 -5.56 -18.17 -1.70
C PRO A 217 -5.93 -17.29 -2.89
N LYS A 218 -7.01 -16.49 -2.80
CA LYS A 218 -7.45 -15.59 -3.88
C LYS A 218 -6.98 -14.15 -3.70
N LEU A 219 -6.21 -13.85 -2.63
CA LEU A 219 -5.68 -12.49 -2.45
C LEU A 219 -4.75 -12.11 -3.58
N ASP A 220 -4.96 -10.94 -4.15
CA ASP A 220 -3.96 -10.33 -5.00
C ASP A 220 -2.73 -9.90 -4.20
N HIS A 221 -1.58 -9.95 -4.86
CA HIS A 221 -0.31 -9.57 -4.24
C HIS A 221 0.58 -8.76 -5.20
N ILE A 222 1.56 -8.09 -4.62
CA ILE A 222 2.53 -7.26 -5.33
C ILE A 222 3.66 -8.17 -5.82
N VAL A 223 3.83 -8.28 -7.14
CA VAL A 223 4.95 -9.01 -7.76
C VAL A 223 6.25 -8.22 -7.59
N SER A 224 6.18 -6.92 -7.83
CA SER A 224 7.30 -6.00 -7.57
C SER A 224 6.82 -4.56 -7.42
N ALA A 225 7.58 -3.76 -6.64
CA ALA A 225 7.44 -2.32 -6.57
C ALA A 225 8.81 -1.69 -6.83
N ILE A 226 8.91 -0.81 -7.82
CA ILE A 226 10.18 -0.25 -8.29
C ILE A 226 10.06 1.26 -8.37
N VAL A 227 11.05 1.98 -7.80
CA VAL A 227 11.17 3.43 -7.99
C VAL A 227 11.53 3.70 -9.44
N THR A 228 10.68 4.46 -10.11
CA THR A 228 10.91 4.97 -11.46
C THR A 228 11.10 6.48 -11.37
N SER A 229 12.07 7.03 -12.10
CA SER A 229 12.20 8.49 -12.20
C SER A 229 11.05 9.00 -13.08
N PRO A 230 10.35 10.07 -12.66
CA PRO A 230 9.43 10.72 -13.57
C PRO A 230 10.17 11.22 -14.81
N ALA A 231 9.53 11.21 -15.96
CA ALA A 231 10.04 11.91 -17.13
C ALA A 231 10.37 13.36 -16.75
N PRO A 232 11.47 13.98 -17.24
CA PRO A 232 11.76 15.38 -16.93
C PRO A 232 10.52 16.21 -17.26
N ALA A 233 10.08 17.02 -16.28
CA ALA A 233 8.97 17.94 -16.52
C ALA A 233 9.30 18.82 -17.73
N PRO A 234 8.36 19.06 -18.65
CA PRO A 234 8.60 19.96 -19.76
C PRO A 234 9.10 21.30 -19.22
N PRO A 235 10.06 21.96 -19.88
CA PRO A 235 10.62 23.22 -19.40
C PRO A 235 9.49 24.21 -19.21
N ILE A 236 9.40 24.76 -17.99
CA ILE A 236 8.45 25.81 -17.67
C ILE A 236 8.92 27.06 -18.45
N HIS A 237 8.26 27.36 -19.56
CA HIS A 237 8.44 28.65 -20.22
C HIS A 237 7.88 29.75 -19.30
N HIS A 238 8.74 30.34 -18.50
CA HIS A 238 8.43 31.60 -17.85
C HIS A 238 8.28 32.64 -18.96
N THR A 239 7.06 32.92 -19.39
CA THR A 239 6.75 34.14 -20.14
C THR A 239 6.96 35.29 -19.19
N VAL A 240 8.12 35.93 -19.31
CA VAL A 240 8.38 37.23 -18.66
C VAL A 240 7.35 38.20 -19.22
N PRO A 241 6.50 38.83 -18.40
CA PRO A 241 5.62 39.89 -18.89
C PRO A 241 6.49 41.06 -19.38
N THR A 242 6.51 41.30 -20.67
CA THR A 242 7.11 42.53 -21.23
C THR A 242 6.26 43.69 -20.77
N HIS A 243 6.73 44.41 -19.74
CA HIS A 243 6.20 45.73 -19.39
C HIS A 243 6.38 46.65 -20.58
N LYS A 244 5.28 46.99 -21.23
CA LYS A 244 5.24 48.03 -22.24
C LYS A 244 5.48 49.38 -21.53
N ALA A 245 6.59 50.05 -21.85
CA ALA A 245 6.90 51.35 -21.33
C ALA A 245 5.78 52.38 -21.67
N PRO A 246 5.44 53.28 -20.75
CA PRO A 246 4.45 54.31 -21.04
C PRO A 246 4.98 55.31 -22.09
N PRO A 247 4.10 55.91 -22.95
CA PRO A 247 4.51 56.82 -23.97
C PRO A 247 5.06 58.12 -23.34
N ALA A 248 6.17 58.64 -23.89
CA ALA A 248 6.77 59.88 -23.48
C ALA A 248 5.80 61.04 -23.70
N SER A 249 5.59 61.86 -22.68
CA SER A 249 4.86 63.10 -22.74
C SER A 249 5.67 64.19 -23.50
N THR A 250 5.09 64.74 -24.56
CA THR A 250 5.62 65.86 -25.32
C THR A 250 5.52 67.14 -24.50
N PRO A 251 6.57 68.02 -24.36
CA PRO A 251 6.45 69.33 -23.73
C PRO A 251 5.81 70.29 -24.68
N GLN A 252 4.89 71.15 -24.17
CA GLN A 252 4.45 72.36 -24.77
C GLN A 252 5.42 73.49 -24.41
#